data_aa0cc946b23f784e85b89d7ecc118766
#
_entry.id   aa0cc946b23f784e85b89d7ecc118766
#
_cell.length_a   1.000
_cell.length_b   1.000
_cell.length_c   1.000
_cell.angle_alpha   90.00
_cell.angle_beta   90.00
_cell.angle_gamma   90.00
#
_symmetry.space_group_name_H-M   'P 1'
#
loop_
_entity.id
_entity.type
_entity.pdbx_description
1 polymer ?
#
loop_
_entity_poly.entity_id
_entity_poly.type
_entity_poly.pdbx_seq_one_letter_code
_entity_poly.pdbx_strand_id
1 'polypeptide(L)'
;MEAGGLVRAHRHETGVTQRQLAARMGTTQSAVAALERPGSNPTLRTLSDALDALGYELTLGAAPKPPGVDESLIRRQLELTPAQRLEQLEAMAQEARELSLADAHARSELN
;
A
#
# COMPACT_ATOMS: atom_id res chain seq x y z
N MET A 1 5.55 -0.10 -2.14
CA MET A 1 6.24 0.35 -0.91
C MET A 1 6.83 -0.85 -0.20
N GLU A 2 8.08 -0.78 0.19
CA GLU A 2 8.72 -1.83 0.95
C GLU A 2 8.30 -1.77 2.43
N ALA A 3 8.17 -2.93 3.07
CA ALA A 3 7.75 -3.01 4.46
C ALA A 3 8.71 -2.28 5.42
N GLY A 4 10.01 -2.38 5.17
CA GLY A 4 11.02 -1.65 5.95
C GLY A 4 10.88 -0.14 5.83
N GLY A 5 10.56 0.36 4.64
CA GLY A 5 10.30 1.77 4.39
C GLY A 5 9.08 2.29 5.13
N LEU A 6 8.05 1.46 5.27
CA LEU A 6 6.84 1.79 6.03
C LEU A 6 7.16 2.03 7.51
N VAL A 7 7.93 1.13 8.12
CA VAL A 7 8.36 1.25 9.52
C VAL A 7 9.20 2.51 9.71
N ARG A 8 10.15 2.74 8.82
CA ARG A 8 11.04 3.90 8.88
C ARG A 8 10.26 5.21 8.77
N ALA A 9 9.32 5.30 7.84
CA ALA A 9 8.50 6.49 7.64
C ALA A 9 7.68 6.82 8.89
N HIS A 10 6.98 5.84 9.46
CA HIS A 10 6.18 6.04 10.66
C HIS A 10 7.04 6.34 11.88
N ARG A 11 8.22 5.73 11.96
CA ARG A 11 9.17 6.04 13.03
C ARG A 11 9.61 7.50 12.97
N HIS A 12 9.92 8.01 11.79
CA HIS A 12 10.31 9.42 11.61
C HIS A 12 9.15 10.37 11.94
N GLU A 13 7.93 10.05 11.54
CA GLU A 13 6.75 10.85 11.85
C GLU A 13 6.51 10.98 13.36
N THR A 14 6.79 9.92 14.11
CA THR A 14 6.61 9.92 15.58
C THR A 14 7.82 10.44 16.34
N GLY A 15 8.92 10.74 15.65
CA GLY A 15 10.15 11.21 16.30
C GLY A 15 10.86 10.17 17.15
N VAL A 16 10.62 8.89 16.88
CA VAL A 16 11.21 7.78 17.62
C VAL A 16 12.51 7.33 16.94
N THR A 17 13.58 7.14 17.72
CA THR A 17 14.84 6.61 17.19
C THR A 17 14.77 5.11 17.02
N GLN A 18 15.67 4.54 16.23
CA GLN A 18 15.79 3.08 16.09
C GLN A 18 16.03 2.40 17.43
N ARG A 19 16.82 3.01 18.28
CA ARG A 19 17.12 2.50 19.63
C ARG A 19 15.86 2.50 20.51
N GLN A 20 15.08 3.57 20.46
CA GLN A 20 13.82 3.66 21.19
C GLN A 20 12.81 2.64 20.72
N LEU A 21 12.68 2.46 19.40
CA LEU A 21 11.80 1.45 18.83
C LEU A 21 12.24 0.05 19.26
N ALA A 22 13.53 -0.25 19.21
CA ALA A 22 14.08 -1.52 19.66
C ALA A 22 13.73 -1.82 21.13
N ALA A 23 13.84 -0.81 21.98
CA ALA A 23 13.47 -0.94 23.38
C ALA A 23 11.98 -1.26 23.56
N ARG A 24 11.12 -0.60 22.82
CA ARG A 24 9.66 -0.84 22.85
C ARG A 24 9.28 -2.22 22.34
N MET A 25 10.01 -2.73 21.35
CA MET A 25 9.78 -4.06 20.77
C MET A 25 10.44 -5.19 21.57
N GLY A 26 11.29 -4.87 22.53
CA GLY A 26 12.09 -5.87 23.26
C GLY A 26 13.17 -6.52 22.39
N THR A 27 13.76 -5.77 21.47
CA THR A 27 14.78 -6.25 20.55
C THR A 27 15.99 -5.30 20.54
N THR A 28 16.93 -5.51 19.62
CA THR A 28 18.14 -4.71 19.49
C THR A 28 18.01 -3.64 18.39
N GLN A 29 18.80 -2.57 18.52
CA GLN A 29 18.89 -1.56 17.47
C GLN A 29 19.32 -2.17 16.13
N SER A 30 20.25 -3.13 16.16
CA SER A 30 20.70 -3.81 14.94
C SER A 30 19.55 -4.54 14.23
N ALA A 31 18.65 -5.14 15.00
CA ALA A 31 17.46 -5.80 14.45
C ALA A 31 16.52 -4.79 13.80
N VAL A 32 16.30 -3.63 14.41
CA VAL A 32 15.48 -2.57 13.83
C VAL A 32 16.15 -2.00 12.58
N ALA A 33 17.45 -1.77 12.61
CA ALA A 33 18.19 -1.30 11.44
C ALA A 33 18.08 -2.29 10.27
N ALA A 34 18.18 -3.59 10.55
CA ALA A 34 18.00 -4.64 9.54
C ALA A 34 16.57 -4.66 8.99
N LEU A 35 15.57 -4.46 9.85
CA LEU A 35 14.15 -4.37 9.45
C LEU A 35 13.91 -3.21 8.48
N GLU A 36 14.55 -2.08 8.70
CA GLU A 36 14.37 -0.87 7.89
C GLU A 36 15.21 -0.84 6.60
N ARG A 37 16.10 -1.80 6.39
CA ARG A 37 16.93 -1.85 5.18
C ARG A 37 16.10 -2.07 3.93
N PRO A 38 16.49 -1.45 2.78
CA PRO A 38 15.89 -1.80 1.50
C PRO A 38 16.01 -3.30 1.22
N GLY A 39 14.95 -3.91 0.74
CA GLY A 39 14.93 -5.34 0.46
C GLY A 39 14.71 -6.24 1.67
N SER A 40 14.52 -5.70 2.87
CA SER A 40 14.14 -6.49 4.02
C SER A 40 12.76 -7.14 3.78
N ASN A 41 12.60 -8.35 4.29
CA ASN A 41 11.33 -9.08 4.14
C ASN A 41 10.84 -9.54 5.52
N PRO A 42 10.34 -8.60 6.35
CA PRO A 42 9.84 -8.95 7.67
C PRO A 42 8.57 -9.77 7.58
N THR A 43 8.33 -10.60 8.59
CA THR A 43 7.04 -11.28 8.73
C THR A 43 5.95 -10.25 9.07
N LEU A 44 4.70 -10.59 8.81
CA LEU A 44 3.56 -9.75 9.20
C LEU A 44 3.54 -9.49 10.69
N ARG A 45 3.91 -10.48 11.49
CA ARG A 45 4.00 -10.35 12.95
C ARG A 45 5.03 -9.30 13.35
N THR A 46 6.23 -9.37 12.79
CA THR A 46 7.30 -8.40 13.07
C THR A 46 6.89 -7.00 12.64
N LEU A 47 6.30 -6.87 11.47
CA LEU A 47 5.81 -5.60 10.96
C LEU A 47 4.71 -5.02 11.83
N SER A 48 3.76 -5.85 12.24
CA SER A 48 2.67 -5.47 13.15
C SER A 48 3.21 -5.02 14.51
N ASP A 49 4.17 -5.75 15.08
CA ASP A 49 4.79 -5.41 16.35
C ASP A 49 5.51 -4.06 16.28
N ALA A 50 6.23 -3.80 15.19
CA ALA A 50 6.94 -2.54 14.99
C ALA A 50 5.97 -1.36 14.90
N LEU A 51 4.90 -1.49 14.12
CA LEU A 51 3.90 -0.44 13.96
C LEU A 51 3.11 -0.22 15.26
N ASP A 52 2.76 -1.28 15.96
CA ASP A 52 2.09 -1.20 17.26
C ASP A 52 2.95 -0.43 18.28
N ALA A 53 4.24 -0.69 18.32
CA ALA A 53 5.18 0.02 19.18
C ALA A 53 5.29 1.53 18.82
N LEU A 54 4.94 1.91 17.61
CA LEU A 54 4.90 3.30 17.15
C LEU A 54 3.52 3.96 17.31
N GLY A 55 2.53 3.21 17.79
CA GLY A 55 1.16 3.70 17.94
C GLY A 55 0.30 3.58 16.69
N TYR A 56 0.70 2.75 15.75
CA TYR A 56 -0.04 2.49 14.51
C TYR A 56 -0.59 1.07 14.51
N GLU A 57 -1.69 0.87 13.81
CA GLU A 57 -2.26 -0.44 13.57
C GLU A 57 -1.96 -0.87 12.14
N LEU A 58 -1.45 -2.10 11.96
CA LEU A 58 -1.25 -2.66 10.63
C LEU A 58 -2.60 -3.09 10.05
N THR A 59 -2.96 -2.51 8.91
CA THR A 59 -4.14 -2.92 8.16
C THR A 59 -3.70 -3.64 6.89
N LEU A 60 -4.37 -4.75 6.57
CA LEU A 60 -4.12 -5.53 5.38
C LEU A 60 -5.36 -5.50 4.50
N GLY A 61 -5.15 -5.35 3.22
CA GLY A 61 -6.20 -5.38 2.25
C GLY A 61 -5.72 -6.01 0.96
N ALA A 62 -6.65 -6.48 0.17
CA ALA A 62 -6.40 -6.97 -1.16
C ALA A 62 -7.39 -6.33 -2.12
N ALA A 63 -6.89 -5.87 -3.23
CA ALA A 63 -7.72 -5.32 -4.29
C ALA A 63 -7.53 -6.16 -5.55
N PRO A 64 -8.59 -6.37 -6.34
CA PRO A 64 -8.44 -7.04 -7.61
C PRO A 64 -7.45 -6.30 -8.49
N LYS A 65 -6.59 -7.05 -9.17
CA LYS A 65 -5.73 -6.43 -10.18
C LYS A 65 -6.60 -5.94 -11.33
N PRO A 66 -6.38 -4.71 -11.82
CA PRO A 66 -7.07 -4.26 -13.02
C PRO A 66 -6.76 -5.21 -14.18
N PRO A 67 -7.78 -5.66 -14.95
CA PRO A 67 -7.53 -6.52 -16.11
C PRO A 67 -6.63 -5.80 -17.12
N GLY A 68 -5.64 -6.50 -17.66
CA GLY A 68 -4.77 -5.98 -18.69
C GLY A 68 -3.65 -5.05 -18.23
N VAL A 69 -3.34 -5.03 -16.93
CA VAL A 69 -2.13 -4.34 -16.43
C VAL A 69 -0.92 -5.24 -16.69
N ASP A 70 -0.44 -5.22 -17.91
CA ASP A 70 0.79 -5.85 -18.32
C ASP A 70 1.73 -4.81 -18.96
N GLU A 71 2.93 -5.22 -19.32
CA GLU A 71 3.89 -4.33 -19.96
C GLU A 71 3.37 -3.72 -21.28
N SER A 72 2.56 -4.49 -22.01
CA SER A 72 1.97 -4.03 -23.29
C SER A 72 1.04 -2.85 -23.06
N LEU A 73 0.22 -2.90 -22.02
CA LEU A 73 -0.70 -1.83 -21.67
C LEU A 73 0.06 -0.57 -21.23
N ILE A 74 1.09 -0.74 -20.42
CA ILE A 74 1.94 0.36 -19.97
C ILE A 74 2.62 1.03 -21.17
N ARG A 75 3.15 0.25 -22.11
CA ARG A 75 3.77 0.76 -23.34
C ARG A 75 2.76 1.56 -24.17
N ARG A 76 1.54 1.07 -24.33
CA ARG A 76 0.48 1.76 -25.05
C ARG A 76 0.15 3.10 -24.42
N GLN A 77 0.09 3.18 -23.09
CA GLN A 77 -0.14 4.44 -22.39
C GLN A 77 1.00 5.41 -22.58
N LEU A 78 2.24 4.97 -22.65
CA LEU A 78 3.40 5.81 -22.91
C LEU A 78 3.43 6.36 -24.35
N GLU A 79 2.85 5.64 -25.29
CA GLU A 79 2.72 6.05 -26.70
C GLU A 79 1.57 7.03 -26.93
N LEU A 80 0.64 7.14 -26.00
CA LEU A 80 -0.51 8.03 -26.11
C LEU A 80 -0.12 9.51 -25.88
N THR A 81 -0.80 10.42 -26.57
CA THR A 81 -0.71 11.85 -26.28
C THR A 81 -1.34 12.14 -24.90
N PRO A 82 -1.00 13.27 -24.24
CA PRO A 82 -1.63 13.63 -22.97
C PRO A 82 -3.16 13.68 -23.04
N ALA A 83 -3.73 14.15 -24.14
CA ALA A 83 -5.18 14.17 -24.35
C ALA A 83 -5.77 12.76 -24.42
N GLN A 84 -5.10 11.86 -25.15
CA GLN A 84 -5.52 10.45 -25.26
C GLN A 84 -5.43 9.72 -23.92
N ARG A 85 -4.40 10.02 -23.11
CA ARG A 85 -4.28 9.46 -21.76
C ARG A 85 -5.42 9.91 -20.87
N LEU A 86 -5.80 11.19 -20.97
CA LEU A 86 -6.90 11.73 -20.19
C LEU A 86 -8.22 11.07 -20.57
N GLU A 87 -8.52 10.94 -21.85
CA GLU A 87 -9.72 10.26 -22.35
C GLU A 87 -9.80 8.82 -21.84
N GLN A 88 -8.68 8.10 -21.87
CA GLN A 88 -8.61 6.73 -21.40
C GLN A 88 -8.86 6.62 -19.89
N LEU A 89 -8.29 7.54 -19.11
CA LEU A 89 -8.50 7.60 -17.66
C LEU A 89 -9.95 7.96 -17.32
N GLU A 90 -10.57 8.86 -18.06
CA GLU A 90 -11.98 9.22 -17.88
C GLU A 90 -12.90 8.04 -18.19
N ALA A 91 -12.65 7.32 -19.27
CA ALA A 91 -13.39 6.12 -19.64
C ALA A 91 -13.29 5.04 -18.57
N MET A 92 -12.08 4.78 -18.05
CA MET A 92 -11.84 3.82 -16.97
C MET A 92 -12.55 4.22 -15.67
N ALA A 93 -12.52 5.50 -15.34
CA ALA A 93 -13.19 6.05 -14.16
C ALA A 93 -14.71 5.91 -14.27
N GLN A 94 -15.25 6.11 -15.45
CA GLN A 94 -16.68 5.95 -15.71
C GLN A 94 -17.13 4.50 -15.60
N GLU A 95 -16.39 3.56 -16.16
CA GLU A 95 -16.65 2.13 -16.01
C GLU A 95 -16.63 1.70 -14.55
N ALA A 96 -15.64 2.16 -13.79
CA ALA A 96 -15.55 1.86 -12.36
C ALA A 96 -16.74 2.41 -11.58
N ARG A 97 -17.25 3.59 -11.93
CA ARG A 97 -18.44 4.18 -11.33
C ARG A 97 -19.70 3.40 -11.65
N GLU A 98 -19.86 2.96 -12.88
CA GLU A 98 -21.00 2.16 -13.31
C GLU A 98 -21.03 0.81 -12.59
N LEU A 99 -19.89 0.13 -12.48
CA LEU A 99 -19.76 -1.12 -11.72
C LEU A 99 -20.08 -0.93 -10.25
N SER A 100 -19.61 0.16 -9.66
CA SER A 100 -19.86 0.50 -8.25
C SER A 100 -21.34 0.77 -7.98
N LEU A 101 -22.03 1.46 -8.90
CA LEU A 101 -23.46 1.73 -8.82
C LEU A 101 -24.28 0.45 -8.99
N ALA A 102 -23.90 -0.42 -9.91
CA ALA A 102 -24.55 -1.72 -10.11
C ALA A 102 -24.45 -2.59 -8.85
N ASP A 103 -23.28 -2.63 -8.20
CA ASP A 103 -23.06 -3.34 -6.95
C ASP A 103 -23.92 -2.79 -5.80
N ALA A 104 -23.98 -1.48 -5.67
CA ALA A 104 -24.81 -0.82 -4.65
C ALA A 104 -26.28 -1.12 -4.86
N HIS A 105 -26.75 -1.12 -6.10
CA HIS A 105 -28.14 -1.44 -6.45
C HIS A 105 -28.48 -2.90 -6.16
N ALA A 106 -27.59 -3.83 -6.51
CA ALA A 106 -27.74 -5.24 -6.21
C ALA A 106 -27.84 -5.52 -4.70
N ARG A 107 -27.00 -4.84 -3.90
CA ARG A 107 -27.07 -4.95 -2.43
C ARG A 107 -28.37 -4.39 -1.86
N SER A 108 -28.87 -3.31 -2.43
CA SER A 108 -30.15 -2.72 -2.03
C SER A 108 -31.34 -3.65 -2.29
N GLU A 109 -31.33 -4.39 -3.39
CA GLU A 109 -32.36 -5.38 -3.73
C GLU A 109 -32.35 -6.60 -2.83
N LEU A 110 -31.19 -6.97 -2.27
CA LEU A 110 -31.04 -8.12 -1.36
C LEU A 110 -31.52 -7.86 0.07
N ASN A 111 -31.72 -6.64 0.43
CA ASN A 111 -32.23 -6.21 1.74
C ASN A 111 -33.70 -5.86 1.66
#